data_b3744cadb84e8e8da4ee06b7afb57036
#
_entry.id   b3744cadb84e8e8da4ee06b7afb57036
#
_cell.length_a   1.000
_cell.length_b   1.000
_cell.length_c   1.000
_cell.angle_alpha   90.00
_cell.angle_beta   90.00
_cell.angle_gamma   90.00
#
_symmetry.space_group_name_H-M   'P 1'
#
loop_
_entity.id
_entity.type
_entity.pdbx_description
1 polymer ?
#
loop_
_entity_poly.entity_id
_entity_poly.type
_entity_poly.pdbx_seq_one_letter_code
_entity_poly.pdbx_strand_id
1 'polypeptide(L)'
;MTQFTSPVLHSLLDTDAYKLHMQQAVFHRYNDVQVAAEFRCRGDDLLGIYADAIREQVETMRDLRLQDDEYHWLSSLPFFAPDYLEWLRGFRYDPRQVTVINDNGKLNIRLSGPWLEVIMWEVPLLAVISELVHRYRSPEISVDLALDTLEHKLTDFNRLTADIDMSGFRLMDFGTRRRFSREVQQAIVQRLQQESWFTGTSNYDLARRLNLTPMGTQAHEWFQAHQQISPNLASSQRAALAAWLEEDPDRLGIALTDCITMDAFLRDFGPEFATRYQGLRHDSGDPVEWGEKAIAHYKKLGIDPLSKVLVFSDNLDLTKAVDLYRHFSSRVNLSFGIGTRLTCDIPQVKPLNIVIKLVECNGKPVAKLSDSPGKTICHDKAFVRALRKAFDLPPVKKAS
;
A
#
# COMPACT_ATOMS: atom_id res chain seq x y z
N MET A 1 4.81 24.10 22.42
CA MET A 1 4.94 22.77 21.80
C MET A 1 6.41 22.42 21.81
N THR A 2 6.81 21.31 22.41
CA THR A 2 8.19 20.81 22.34
C THR A 2 8.51 20.52 20.87
N GLN A 3 9.52 21.20 20.31
CA GLN A 3 9.97 20.97 18.94
C GLN A 3 10.50 19.54 18.83
N PHE A 4 9.88 18.69 18.03
CA PHE A 4 10.45 17.41 17.61
C PHE A 4 11.48 17.71 16.52
N THR A 5 12.69 18.06 16.92
CA THR A 5 13.79 18.41 16.01
C THR A 5 14.47 17.20 15.38
N SER A 6 14.25 15.99 15.93
CA SER A 6 14.87 14.78 15.38
C SER A 6 14.06 14.25 14.18
N PRO A 7 14.71 13.89 13.06
CA PRO A 7 14.05 13.26 11.94
C PRO A 7 13.31 11.98 12.36
N VAL A 8 12.09 11.78 11.86
CA VAL A 8 11.33 10.53 12.03
C VAL A 8 11.89 9.43 11.13
N LEU A 9 12.33 9.81 9.93
CA LEU A 9 12.91 8.88 8.95
C LEU A 9 14.43 8.96 8.95
N HIS A 10 15.07 7.80 8.85
CA HIS A 10 16.53 7.67 8.88
C HIS A 10 17.11 6.97 7.64
N SER A 11 16.26 6.41 6.79
CA SER A 11 16.65 5.68 5.58
C SER A 11 15.70 6.04 4.43
N LEU A 12 16.24 6.10 3.21
CA LEU A 12 15.45 6.18 1.98
C LEU A 12 14.56 4.94 1.82
N LEU A 13 14.98 3.80 2.40
CA LEU A 13 14.27 2.53 2.33
C LEU A 13 13.17 2.38 3.39
N ASP A 14 12.95 3.36 4.27
CA ASP A 14 11.80 3.33 5.21
C ASP A 14 10.50 3.64 4.47
N THR A 15 10.17 2.76 3.53
CA THR A 15 9.01 2.83 2.63
C THR A 15 8.53 1.44 2.26
N ASP A 16 7.30 1.34 1.73
CA ASP A 16 6.74 0.08 1.27
C ASP A 16 7.33 -0.37 -0.07
N ALA A 17 7.58 -1.67 -0.22
CA ALA A 17 8.25 -2.29 -1.35
C ALA A 17 7.64 -1.92 -2.71
N TYR A 18 6.31 -1.86 -2.81
CA TYR A 18 5.63 -1.52 -4.06
C TYR A 18 6.00 -0.12 -4.59
N LYS A 19 6.49 0.80 -3.74
CA LYS A 19 6.91 2.14 -4.19
C LYS A 19 8.16 2.09 -5.07
N LEU A 20 9.18 1.36 -4.65
CA LEU A 20 10.39 1.20 -5.45
C LEU A 20 10.13 0.35 -6.71
N HIS A 21 9.29 -0.68 -6.61
CA HIS A 21 8.92 -1.49 -7.79
C HIS A 21 8.19 -0.64 -8.84
N MET A 22 7.18 0.15 -8.41
CA MET A 22 6.49 1.06 -9.34
C MET A 22 7.41 2.18 -9.83
N GLN A 23 8.30 2.71 -8.98
CA GLN A 23 9.25 3.75 -9.38
C GLN A 23 10.19 3.26 -10.48
N GLN A 24 10.67 2.03 -10.41
CA GLN A 24 11.47 1.42 -11.48
C GLN A 24 10.67 1.34 -12.80
N ALA A 25 9.42 0.88 -12.74
CA ALA A 25 8.57 0.82 -13.92
C ALA A 25 8.30 2.22 -14.51
N VAL A 26 8.13 3.24 -13.66
CA VAL A 26 8.02 4.64 -14.08
C VAL A 26 9.33 5.14 -14.69
N PHE A 27 10.47 4.81 -14.10
CA PHE A 27 11.80 5.16 -14.62
C PHE A 27 12.02 4.62 -16.04
N HIS A 28 11.64 3.39 -16.32
CA HIS A 28 11.84 2.80 -17.64
C HIS A 28 10.86 3.30 -18.69
N ARG A 29 9.64 3.74 -18.30
CA ARG A 29 8.54 3.92 -19.25
C ARG A 29 7.88 5.30 -19.26
N TYR A 30 7.94 6.04 -18.14
CA TYR A 30 7.07 7.20 -17.89
C TYR A 30 7.80 8.39 -17.28
N ASN A 31 9.04 8.63 -17.70
CA ASN A 31 9.92 9.68 -17.16
C ASN A 31 9.33 11.10 -17.24
N ASP A 32 8.52 11.38 -18.26
CA ASP A 32 7.96 12.71 -18.51
C ASP A 32 6.61 12.94 -17.85
N VAL A 33 6.04 11.93 -17.18
CA VAL A 33 4.71 12.01 -16.59
C VAL A 33 4.71 12.88 -15.35
N GLN A 34 3.78 13.86 -15.33
CA GLN A 34 3.55 14.75 -14.19
C GLN A 34 2.34 14.26 -13.39
N VAL A 35 2.42 14.33 -12.08
CA VAL A 35 1.31 13.91 -11.20
C VAL A 35 1.04 14.91 -10.09
N ALA A 36 -0.19 14.85 -9.55
CA ALA A 36 -0.50 15.43 -8.26
C ALA A 36 -1.25 14.42 -7.38
N ALA A 37 -0.90 14.42 -6.09
CA ALA A 37 -1.55 13.60 -5.07
C ALA A 37 -1.98 14.45 -3.88
N GLU A 38 -3.01 14.01 -3.16
CA GLU A 38 -3.55 14.72 -2.02
C GLU A 38 -3.70 13.83 -0.80
N PHE A 39 -3.39 14.41 0.34
CA PHE A 39 -3.66 13.84 1.65
C PHE A 39 -5.15 13.89 1.98
N ARG A 40 -5.65 12.84 2.64
CA ARG A 40 -7.01 12.77 3.17
C ARG A 40 -6.98 12.15 4.56
N CYS A 41 -7.53 12.87 5.53
CA CYS A 41 -7.97 12.29 6.79
C CYS A 41 -9.44 11.85 6.62
N ARG A 42 -9.71 10.56 6.80
CA ARG A 42 -11.06 9.97 6.68
C ARG A 42 -11.82 9.96 8.02
N GLY A 43 -11.13 10.32 9.12
CA GLY A 43 -11.72 10.50 10.44
C GLY A 43 -11.98 11.97 10.74
N ASP A 44 -12.50 12.23 11.93
CA ASP A 44 -12.81 13.58 12.43
C ASP A 44 -11.59 14.25 13.10
N ASP A 45 -10.38 13.73 12.84
CA ASP A 45 -9.16 14.23 13.47
C ASP A 45 -8.74 15.58 12.87
N LEU A 46 -8.63 16.60 13.74
CA LEU A 46 -8.11 17.92 13.39
C LEU A 46 -6.57 17.89 13.45
N LEU A 47 -5.94 17.56 12.34
CA LEU A 47 -4.49 17.36 12.24
C LEU A 47 -3.74 18.63 11.85
N GLY A 48 -4.43 19.74 11.58
CA GLY A 48 -3.83 21.00 11.16
C GLY A 48 -2.85 21.60 12.18
N ILE A 49 -3.03 21.30 13.47
CA ILE A 49 -2.12 21.76 14.54
C ILE A 49 -0.69 21.19 14.41
N TYR A 50 -0.51 20.11 13.66
CA TYR A 50 0.79 19.46 13.41
C TYR A 50 1.46 19.96 12.12
N ALA A 51 0.85 20.90 11.39
CA ALA A 51 1.33 21.31 10.06
C ALA A 51 2.77 21.86 10.09
N ASP A 52 3.15 22.61 11.11
CA ASP A 52 4.53 23.16 11.23
C ASP A 52 5.53 22.03 11.46
N ALA A 53 5.26 21.13 12.39
CA ALA A 53 6.11 19.98 12.66
C ALA A 53 6.25 19.06 11.43
N ILE A 54 5.17 18.89 10.66
CA ILE A 54 5.20 18.11 9.41
C ILE A 54 6.08 18.81 8.36
N ARG A 55 6.00 20.14 8.21
CA ARG A 55 6.88 20.90 7.29
C ARG A 55 8.36 20.75 7.69
N GLU A 56 8.68 20.83 8.97
CA GLU A 56 10.05 20.60 9.47
C GLU A 56 10.53 19.20 9.07
N GLN A 57 9.72 18.16 9.24
CA GLN A 57 10.08 16.79 8.82
C GLN A 57 10.23 16.65 7.30
N VAL A 58 9.36 17.28 6.50
CA VAL A 58 9.49 17.31 5.03
C VAL A 58 10.83 17.92 4.62
N GLU A 59 11.28 19.00 5.29
CA GLU A 59 12.58 19.61 5.02
C GLU A 59 13.74 18.66 5.34
N THR A 60 13.68 17.88 6.42
CA THR A 60 14.74 16.91 6.76
C THR A 60 14.85 15.78 5.75
N MET A 61 13.77 15.43 5.03
CA MET A 61 13.80 14.33 4.06
C MET A 61 14.72 14.59 2.86
N ARG A 62 15.06 15.86 2.55
CA ARG A 62 16.02 16.19 1.50
C ARG A 62 17.41 15.55 1.70
N ASP A 63 17.76 15.24 2.94
CA ASP A 63 19.06 14.68 3.30
C ASP A 63 19.09 13.15 3.19
N LEU A 64 17.91 12.52 3.04
CA LEU A 64 17.80 11.09 2.83
C LEU A 64 18.36 10.71 1.45
N ARG A 65 19.21 9.69 1.46
CA ARG A 65 19.84 9.16 0.26
C ARG A 65 20.07 7.66 0.42
N LEU A 66 20.15 6.97 -0.68
CA LEU A 66 20.54 5.56 -0.69
C LEU A 66 21.99 5.43 -0.22
N GLN A 67 22.22 4.67 0.86
CA GLN A 67 23.55 4.40 1.39
C GLN A 67 24.21 3.26 0.60
N ASP A 68 25.53 3.13 0.68
CA ASP A 68 26.23 2.09 -0.10
C ASP A 68 25.84 0.67 0.31
N ASP A 69 25.61 0.41 1.60
CA ASP A 69 25.15 -0.90 2.09
C ASP A 69 23.68 -1.19 1.67
N GLU A 70 22.84 -0.17 1.61
CA GLU A 70 21.47 -0.26 1.08
C GLU A 70 21.47 -0.56 -0.42
N TYR A 71 22.33 0.12 -1.19
CA TYR A 71 22.52 -0.12 -2.62
C TYR A 71 22.98 -1.54 -2.89
N HIS A 72 24.01 -2.03 -2.17
CA HIS A 72 24.51 -3.40 -2.35
C HIS A 72 23.43 -4.45 -2.00
N TRP A 73 22.64 -4.18 -0.96
CA TRP A 73 21.55 -5.09 -0.61
C TRP A 73 20.45 -5.09 -1.67
N LEU A 74 19.99 -3.93 -2.17
CA LEU A 74 19.01 -3.86 -3.25
C LEU A 74 19.53 -4.55 -4.52
N SER A 75 20.83 -4.41 -4.84
CA SER A 75 21.45 -5.06 -5.98
C SER A 75 21.47 -6.60 -5.88
N SER A 76 21.32 -7.16 -4.69
CA SER A 76 21.21 -8.61 -4.47
C SER A 76 19.79 -9.14 -4.68
N LEU A 77 18.79 -8.25 -4.74
CA LEU A 77 17.40 -8.62 -4.96
C LEU A 77 17.12 -8.78 -6.45
N PRO A 78 16.35 -9.80 -6.85
CA PRO A 78 16.11 -10.08 -8.26
C PRO A 78 15.15 -9.12 -8.97
N PHE A 79 14.61 -8.13 -8.25
CA PHE A 79 13.57 -7.23 -8.75
C PHE A 79 14.12 -6.00 -9.46
N PHE A 80 15.38 -5.60 -9.17
CA PHE A 80 15.91 -4.31 -9.57
C PHE A 80 16.89 -4.39 -10.72
N ALA A 81 16.67 -3.53 -11.71
CA ALA A 81 17.59 -3.32 -12.81
C ALA A 81 18.77 -2.43 -12.37
N PRO A 82 20.01 -2.70 -12.85
CA PRO A 82 21.20 -1.93 -12.44
C PRO A 82 21.12 -0.44 -12.77
N ASP A 83 20.54 -0.07 -13.91
CA ASP A 83 20.39 1.31 -14.37
C ASP A 83 19.42 2.10 -13.47
N TYR A 84 18.33 1.48 -13.03
CA TYR A 84 17.44 2.08 -12.04
C TYR A 84 18.13 2.30 -10.70
N LEU A 85 18.87 1.30 -10.19
CA LEU A 85 19.57 1.44 -8.91
C LEU A 85 20.65 2.53 -8.96
N GLU A 86 21.37 2.66 -10.09
CA GLU A 86 22.33 3.74 -10.27
C GLU A 86 21.66 5.11 -10.28
N TRP A 87 20.49 5.23 -10.94
CA TRP A 87 19.68 6.45 -10.86
C TRP A 87 19.20 6.72 -9.42
N LEU A 88 18.75 5.70 -8.68
CA LEU A 88 18.25 5.83 -7.31
C LEU A 88 19.34 6.32 -6.34
N ARG A 89 20.61 6.03 -6.55
CA ARG A 89 21.72 6.62 -5.77
C ARG A 89 21.75 8.15 -5.86
N GLY A 90 21.37 8.69 -7.02
CA GLY A 90 21.26 10.13 -7.25
C GLY A 90 19.97 10.75 -6.73
N PHE A 91 18.94 9.97 -6.44
CA PHE A 91 17.63 10.46 -6.00
C PHE A 91 17.72 11.25 -4.68
N ARG A 92 16.99 12.34 -4.61
CA ARG A 92 16.76 13.15 -3.39
C ARG A 92 15.32 13.61 -3.36
N TYR A 93 14.73 13.64 -2.18
CA TYR A 93 13.46 14.33 -1.98
C TYR A 93 13.59 15.81 -2.24
N ASP A 94 12.65 16.39 -2.97
CA ASP A 94 12.55 17.83 -3.15
C ASP A 94 11.35 18.38 -2.36
N PRO A 95 11.57 19.03 -1.19
CA PRO A 95 10.50 19.58 -0.37
C PRO A 95 9.58 20.57 -1.09
N ARG A 96 10.02 21.19 -2.20
CA ARG A 96 9.19 22.09 -3.02
C ARG A 96 8.02 21.39 -3.68
N GLN A 97 8.05 20.05 -3.79
CA GLN A 97 6.97 19.22 -4.29
C GLN A 97 5.82 19.07 -3.28
N VAL A 98 6.02 19.44 -2.02
CA VAL A 98 5.09 19.21 -0.91
C VAL A 98 4.57 20.53 -0.36
N THR A 99 3.27 20.77 -0.51
CA THR A 99 2.60 21.90 0.12
C THR A 99 1.82 21.43 1.33
N VAL A 100 2.09 21.96 2.53
CA VAL A 100 1.42 21.61 3.79
C VAL A 100 0.71 22.84 4.34
N ILE A 101 -0.60 22.75 4.53
CA ILE A 101 -1.44 23.89 4.98
C ILE A 101 -2.31 23.43 6.17
N ASN A 102 -2.38 24.29 7.19
CA ASN A 102 -3.41 24.21 8.21
C ASN A 102 -4.60 25.07 7.76
N ASP A 103 -5.68 24.44 7.35
CA ASP A 103 -6.91 25.10 6.96
C ASP A 103 -7.96 24.92 8.07
N ASN A 104 -8.07 25.91 8.95
CA ASN A 104 -9.05 25.92 10.07
C ASN A 104 -9.02 24.62 10.90
N GLY A 105 -7.82 24.15 11.24
CA GLY A 105 -7.59 22.91 11.99
C GLY A 105 -7.52 21.65 11.15
N LYS A 106 -7.87 21.69 9.87
CA LYS A 106 -7.71 20.58 8.94
C LYS A 106 -6.33 20.61 8.30
N LEU A 107 -5.71 19.46 8.22
CA LEU A 107 -4.44 19.28 7.52
C LEU A 107 -4.69 19.05 6.04
N ASN A 108 -4.23 19.95 5.20
CA ASN A 108 -4.23 19.80 3.75
C ASN A 108 -2.80 19.63 3.26
N ILE A 109 -2.52 18.55 2.54
CA ILE A 109 -1.23 18.32 1.90
C ILE A 109 -1.47 18.00 0.43
N ARG A 110 -0.71 18.68 -0.45
CA ARG A 110 -0.66 18.42 -1.88
C ARG A 110 0.77 18.12 -2.28
N LEU A 111 0.93 17.07 -3.05
CA LEU A 111 2.19 16.66 -3.68
C LEU A 111 2.05 16.93 -5.17
N SER A 112 3.08 17.47 -5.84
CA SER A 112 3.06 17.69 -7.28
C SER A 112 4.46 17.72 -7.88
N GLY A 113 4.61 17.15 -9.09
CA GLY A 113 5.88 17.12 -9.82
C GLY A 113 5.99 15.88 -10.72
N PRO A 114 7.21 15.55 -11.17
CA PRO A 114 7.46 14.32 -11.94
C PRO A 114 7.00 13.08 -11.16
N TRP A 115 6.29 12.18 -11.84
CA TRP A 115 5.78 10.95 -11.19
C TRP A 115 6.92 10.13 -10.58
N LEU A 116 8.03 10.04 -11.30
CA LEU A 116 9.24 9.35 -10.88
C LEU A 116 9.77 9.79 -9.49
N GLU A 117 9.52 11.06 -9.12
CA GLU A 117 9.94 11.63 -7.84
C GLU A 117 8.80 11.62 -6.81
N VAL A 118 7.62 12.10 -7.22
CA VAL A 118 6.45 12.24 -6.33
C VAL A 118 5.98 10.91 -5.76
N ILE A 119 6.15 9.82 -6.50
CA ILE A 119 5.75 8.47 -6.08
C ILE A 119 6.34 8.06 -4.72
N MET A 120 7.53 8.56 -4.39
CA MET A 120 8.23 8.21 -3.15
C MET A 120 7.67 8.90 -1.89
N TRP A 121 6.91 9.99 -2.04
CA TRP A 121 6.42 10.75 -0.90
C TRP A 121 5.31 10.08 -0.08
N GLU A 122 4.42 9.28 -0.71
CA GLU A 122 3.18 8.79 -0.04
C GLU A 122 3.48 8.08 1.28
N VAL A 123 4.26 7.02 1.24
CA VAL A 123 4.43 6.12 2.39
C VAL A 123 5.25 6.78 3.51
N PRO A 124 6.42 7.35 3.22
CA PRO A 124 7.22 8.03 4.24
C PRO A 124 6.47 9.19 4.90
N LEU A 125 5.78 10.02 4.11
CA LEU A 125 5.04 11.15 4.66
C LEU A 125 3.86 10.72 5.54
N LEU A 126 3.15 9.65 5.17
CA LEU A 126 2.10 9.09 6.02
C LEU A 126 2.67 8.51 7.32
N ALA A 127 3.82 7.83 7.27
CA ALA A 127 4.51 7.33 8.46
C ALA A 127 4.95 8.47 9.38
N VAL A 128 5.51 9.56 8.81
CA VAL A 128 5.86 10.78 9.56
C VAL A 128 4.64 11.37 10.26
N ILE A 129 3.53 11.56 9.54
CA ILE A 129 2.30 12.13 10.12
C ILE A 129 1.78 11.24 11.24
N SER A 130 1.71 9.93 11.01
CA SER A 130 1.22 8.97 12.00
C SER A 130 2.07 9.01 13.28
N GLU A 131 3.36 8.92 13.13
CA GLU A 131 4.31 8.88 14.26
C GLU A 131 4.32 10.20 15.04
N LEU A 132 4.38 11.36 14.38
CA LEU A 132 4.30 12.67 15.02
C LEU A 132 3.03 12.81 15.87
N VAL A 133 1.88 12.46 15.28
CA VAL A 133 0.59 12.59 15.98
C VAL A 133 0.54 11.66 17.19
N HIS A 134 1.00 10.42 17.07
CA HIS A 134 0.98 9.47 18.18
C HIS A 134 1.97 9.83 19.28
N ARG A 135 3.18 10.26 18.95
CA ARG A 135 4.15 10.77 19.94
C ARG A 135 3.58 11.96 20.75
N TYR A 136 2.76 12.79 20.12
CA TYR A 136 2.11 13.92 20.77
C TYR A 136 0.92 13.53 21.63
N ARG A 137 0.06 12.63 21.13
CA ARG A 137 -1.20 12.25 21.79
C ARG A 137 -1.01 11.23 22.90
N SER A 138 0.01 10.39 22.78
CA SER A 138 0.21 9.22 23.62
C SER A 138 1.70 9.00 23.92
N PRO A 139 2.38 10.01 24.53
CA PRO A 139 3.81 9.95 24.81
C PRO A 139 4.19 8.86 25.83
N GLU A 140 3.22 8.37 26.60
CA GLU A 140 3.37 7.31 27.62
C GLU A 140 3.44 5.91 27.02
N ILE A 141 3.08 5.72 25.77
CA ILE A 141 3.07 4.41 25.13
C ILE A 141 4.51 3.94 24.85
N SER A 142 4.88 2.83 25.44
CA SER A 142 6.18 2.19 25.25
C SER A 142 6.13 1.07 24.21
N VAL A 143 7.31 0.67 23.73
CA VAL A 143 7.48 -0.52 22.89
C VAL A 143 7.03 -1.78 23.63
N ASP A 144 7.32 -1.88 24.93
CA ASP A 144 6.94 -3.04 25.74
C ASP A 144 5.43 -3.23 25.80
N LEU A 145 4.66 -2.14 25.99
CA LEU A 145 3.19 -2.22 25.97
C LEU A 145 2.65 -2.71 24.61
N ALA A 146 3.28 -2.29 23.53
CA ALA A 146 2.91 -2.76 22.19
C ALA A 146 3.22 -4.25 22.00
N LEU A 147 4.36 -4.73 22.53
CA LEU A 147 4.73 -6.15 22.52
C LEU A 147 3.82 -6.99 23.40
N ASP A 148 3.51 -6.55 24.60
CA ASP A 148 2.56 -7.24 25.49
C ASP A 148 1.19 -7.38 24.82
N THR A 149 0.74 -6.34 24.12
CA THR A 149 -0.50 -6.38 23.34
C THR A 149 -0.42 -7.42 22.22
N LEU A 150 0.71 -7.50 21.54
CA LEU A 150 0.93 -8.51 20.50
C LEU A 150 0.92 -9.94 21.09
N GLU A 151 1.57 -10.17 22.22
CA GLU A 151 1.61 -11.49 22.86
C GLU A 151 0.21 -11.99 23.26
N HIS A 152 -0.66 -11.11 23.76
CA HIS A 152 -2.06 -11.46 24.00
C HIS A 152 -2.78 -11.89 22.69
N LYS A 153 -2.57 -11.16 21.60
CA LYS A 153 -3.15 -11.51 20.29
C LYS A 153 -2.60 -12.84 19.76
N LEU A 154 -1.30 -13.10 19.95
CA LEU A 154 -0.70 -14.38 19.54
C LEU A 154 -1.23 -15.55 20.37
N THR A 155 -1.47 -15.33 21.66
CA THR A 155 -2.12 -16.33 22.53
C THR A 155 -3.52 -16.68 22.04
N ASP A 156 -4.32 -15.67 21.69
CA ASP A 156 -5.65 -15.87 21.12
C ASP A 156 -5.58 -16.53 19.73
N PHE A 157 -4.64 -16.12 18.89
CA PHE A 157 -4.40 -16.72 17.58
C PHE A 157 -4.05 -18.21 17.69
N ASN A 158 -3.14 -18.58 18.59
CA ASN A 158 -2.74 -19.97 18.81
C ASN A 158 -3.93 -20.83 19.29
N ARG A 159 -4.79 -20.26 20.13
CA ARG A 159 -6.02 -20.93 20.56
C ARG A 159 -6.99 -21.13 19.41
N LEU A 160 -7.19 -20.12 18.55
CA LEU A 160 -8.06 -20.16 17.38
C LEU A 160 -7.57 -21.13 16.30
N THR A 161 -6.29 -21.40 16.23
CA THR A 161 -5.67 -22.23 15.18
C THR A 161 -5.26 -23.63 15.64
N ALA A 162 -5.55 -24.01 16.90
CA ALA A 162 -5.12 -25.27 17.49
C ALA A 162 -5.61 -26.51 16.73
N ASP A 163 -6.73 -26.42 16.00
CA ASP A 163 -7.36 -27.47 15.22
C ASP A 163 -7.18 -27.35 13.71
N ILE A 164 -6.32 -26.40 13.26
CA ILE A 164 -6.14 -26.07 11.83
C ILE A 164 -4.73 -26.43 11.37
N ASP A 165 -4.61 -27.03 10.19
CA ASP A 165 -3.31 -27.10 9.51
C ASP A 165 -2.90 -25.72 9.02
N MET A 166 -1.91 -25.14 9.71
CA MET A 166 -1.36 -23.82 9.42
C MET A 166 -0.18 -23.82 8.43
N SER A 167 0.15 -24.96 7.84
CA SER A 167 1.31 -25.09 6.93
C SER A 167 1.23 -24.19 5.70
N GLY A 168 0.01 -23.85 5.26
CA GLY A 168 -0.28 -22.95 4.14
C GLY A 168 -0.58 -21.50 4.54
N PHE A 169 -0.66 -21.17 5.84
CA PHE A 169 -0.93 -19.79 6.29
C PHE A 169 0.30 -18.92 6.09
N ARG A 170 0.11 -17.73 5.48
CA ARG A 170 1.18 -16.77 5.22
C ARG A 170 0.74 -15.37 5.61
N LEU A 171 1.47 -14.73 6.52
CA LEU A 171 1.18 -13.39 7.02
C LEU A 171 2.35 -12.44 6.76
N MET A 172 2.02 -11.20 6.37
CA MET A 172 2.96 -10.12 6.09
C MET A 172 2.59 -8.87 6.89
N ASP A 173 3.60 -8.10 7.30
CA ASP A 173 3.41 -6.75 7.83
C ASP A 173 3.23 -5.73 6.68
N PHE A 174 2.11 -5.01 6.70
CA PHE A 174 1.80 -3.87 5.83
C PHE A 174 1.54 -2.57 6.63
N GLY A 175 2.23 -2.42 7.76
CA GLY A 175 1.90 -1.41 8.77
C GLY A 175 2.58 -0.07 8.65
N THR A 176 3.56 0.13 7.75
CA THR A 176 4.42 1.32 7.68
C THR A 176 3.66 2.64 7.69
N ARG A 177 2.65 2.79 6.82
CA ARG A 177 1.94 4.06 6.60
C ARG A 177 1.17 4.62 7.80
N ARG A 178 0.79 3.77 8.74
CA ARG A 178 -0.02 4.14 9.92
C ARG A 178 0.53 3.52 11.19
N ARG A 179 1.83 3.26 11.23
CA ARG A 179 2.50 2.73 12.42
C ARG A 179 2.37 3.71 13.59
N PHE A 180 2.39 3.19 14.79
CA PHE A 180 2.50 4.02 15.99
C PHE A 180 3.84 4.77 16.01
N SER A 181 4.94 4.03 15.88
CA SER A 181 6.29 4.54 15.66
C SER A 181 7.13 3.52 14.90
N ARG A 182 8.29 3.98 14.40
CA ARG A 182 9.28 3.11 13.76
C ARG A 182 9.77 2.00 14.69
N GLU A 183 10.03 2.35 15.94
CA GLU A 183 10.51 1.42 16.98
C GLU A 183 9.46 0.34 17.28
N VAL A 184 8.19 0.73 17.40
CA VAL A 184 7.08 -0.21 17.63
C VAL A 184 6.92 -1.15 16.43
N GLN A 185 6.90 -0.64 15.19
CA GLN A 185 6.83 -1.51 14.01
C GLN A 185 8.00 -2.47 13.95
N GLN A 186 9.23 -2.00 14.19
CA GLN A 186 10.42 -2.86 14.21
C GLN A 186 10.30 -3.97 15.26
N ALA A 187 9.93 -3.65 16.48
CA ALA A 187 9.81 -4.62 17.57
C ALA A 187 8.74 -5.68 17.25
N ILE A 188 7.59 -5.26 16.73
CA ILE A 188 6.50 -6.17 16.32
C ILE A 188 6.96 -7.10 15.19
N VAL A 189 7.58 -6.57 14.13
CA VAL A 189 8.07 -7.39 13.01
C VAL A 189 9.15 -8.36 13.47
N GLN A 190 10.07 -7.92 14.34
CA GLN A 190 11.14 -8.74 14.91
C GLN A 190 10.57 -9.86 15.81
N ARG A 191 9.49 -9.60 16.55
CA ARG A 191 8.80 -10.64 17.32
C ARG A 191 8.08 -11.64 16.40
N LEU A 192 7.36 -11.15 15.38
CA LEU A 192 6.64 -12.00 14.43
C LEU A 192 7.57 -12.86 13.57
N GLN A 193 8.81 -12.45 13.33
CA GLN A 193 9.81 -13.24 12.62
C GLN A 193 10.08 -14.61 13.28
N GLN A 194 9.75 -14.78 14.53
CA GLN A 194 9.88 -16.06 15.25
C GLN A 194 8.76 -17.06 14.88
N GLU A 195 7.70 -16.58 14.24
CA GLU A 195 6.55 -17.40 13.85
C GLU A 195 6.76 -17.99 12.44
N SER A 196 6.61 -19.30 12.30
CA SER A 196 6.85 -20.01 11.03
C SER A 196 5.94 -19.57 9.85
N TRP A 197 4.80 -18.99 10.18
CA TRP A 197 3.82 -18.48 9.21
C TRP A 197 4.02 -17.01 8.84
N PHE A 198 4.95 -16.31 9.49
CA PHE A 198 5.27 -14.93 9.13
C PHE A 198 6.28 -14.92 7.97
N THR A 199 5.96 -14.23 6.87
CA THR A 199 6.73 -14.31 5.63
C THR A 199 7.54 -13.07 5.30
N GLY A 200 7.23 -11.91 5.89
CA GLY A 200 7.99 -10.70 5.64
C GLY A 200 7.24 -9.41 5.93
N THR A 201 7.81 -8.31 5.49
CA THR A 201 7.27 -6.96 5.67
C THR A 201 7.28 -6.19 4.35
N SER A 202 6.38 -5.24 4.18
CA SER A 202 6.41 -4.32 3.05
C SER A 202 7.51 -3.26 3.19
N ASN A 203 8.02 -3.02 4.39
CA ASN A 203 9.03 -2.00 4.66
C ASN A 203 10.42 -2.47 4.24
N TYR A 204 11.04 -1.80 3.26
CA TYR A 204 12.35 -2.19 2.75
C TYR A 204 13.48 -2.07 3.78
N ASP A 205 13.50 -1.03 4.62
CA ASP A 205 14.53 -0.88 5.67
C ASP A 205 14.43 -2.00 6.70
N LEU A 206 13.22 -2.36 7.12
CA LEU A 206 13.02 -3.47 8.04
C LEU A 206 13.36 -4.82 7.40
N ALA A 207 12.96 -5.04 6.14
CA ALA A 207 13.31 -6.26 5.41
C ALA A 207 14.83 -6.45 5.36
N ARG A 208 15.59 -5.38 4.99
CA ARG A 208 17.04 -5.40 4.98
C ARG A 208 17.64 -5.69 6.36
N ARG A 209 17.23 -4.94 7.38
CA ARG A 209 17.82 -5.00 8.72
C ARG A 209 17.53 -6.31 9.45
N LEU A 210 16.40 -6.92 9.18
CA LEU A 210 15.95 -8.16 9.79
C LEU A 210 16.15 -9.39 8.90
N ASN A 211 16.76 -9.22 7.73
CA ASN A 211 16.96 -10.28 6.74
C ASN A 211 15.64 -11.00 6.38
N LEU A 212 14.60 -10.22 6.12
CA LEU A 212 13.27 -10.68 5.70
C LEU A 212 13.05 -10.45 4.20
N THR A 213 12.05 -11.13 3.65
CA THR A 213 11.62 -10.88 2.27
C THR A 213 10.83 -9.57 2.20
N PRO A 214 11.18 -8.62 1.33
CA PRO A 214 10.36 -7.44 1.07
C PRO A 214 9.10 -7.85 0.29
N MET A 215 7.93 -7.45 0.79
CA MET A 215 6.64 -7.88 0.27
C MET A 215 5.86 -6.72 -0.33
N GLY A 216 5.33 -6.90 -1.52
CA GLY A 216 4.51 -5.90 -2.22
C GLY A 216 4.80 -5.86 -3.71
N THR A 217 3.81 -5.51 -4.51
CA THR A 217 3.94 -5.47 -5.97
C THR A 217 3.57 -4.09 -6.50
N GLN A 218 2.29 -3.75 -6.58
CA GLN A 218 1.77 -2.54 -7.16
C GLN A 218 0.63 -1.96 -6.30
N ALA A 219 0.25 -0.71 -6.53
CA ALA A 219 -0.82 -0.03 -5.83
C ALA A 219 -1.77 0.71 -6.79
N HIS A 220 -2.86 1.29 -6.24
CA HIS A 220 -3.88 2.03 -7.00
C HIS A 220 -3.29 3.13 -7.90
N GLU A 221 -2.26 3.80 -7.44
CA GLU A 221 -1.56 4.86 -8.17
C GLU A 221 -1.16 4.43 -9.58
N TRP A 222 -0.66 3.19 -9.75
CA TRP A 222 -0.32 2.62 -11.04
C TRP A 222 -1.50 2.59 -12.00
N PHE A 223 -2.63 2.06 -11.56
CA PHE A 223 -3.85 2.00 -12.35
C PHE A 223 -4.49 3.37 -12.57
N GLN A 224 -4.41 4.28 -11.58
CA GLN A 224 -4.93 5.65 -11.71
C GLN A 224 -4.15 6.44 -12.76
N ALA A 225 -2.82 6.38 -12.76
CA ALA A 225 -2.00 7.06 -13.77
C ALA A 225 -2.33 6.57 -15.19
N HIS A 226 -2.52 5.27 -15.36
CA HIS A 226 -2.89 4.69 -16.66
C HIS A 226 -4.23 5.18 -17.22
N GLN A 227 -5.11 5.75 -16.40
CA GLN A 227 -6.34 6.41 -16.91
C GLN A 227 -6.05 7.60 -17.84
N GLN A 228 -4.85 8.20 -17.74
CA GLN A 228 -4.47 9.36 -18.55
C GLN A 228 -3.30 9.10 -19.51
N ILE A 229 -2.48 8.07 -19.26
CA ILE A 229 -1.35 7.74 -20.15
C ILE A 229 -1.67 6.64 -21.15
N SER A 230 -2.78 5.94 -20.97
CA SER A 230 -3.25 4.91 -21.92
C SER A 230 -3.92 5.55 -23.15
N PRO A 231 -3.97 4.86 -24.30
CA PRO A 231 -4.58 5.37 -25.52
C PRO A 231 -6.05 5.79 -25.37
N ASN A 232 -6.79 5.12 -24.49
CA ASN A 232 -8.16 5.48 -24.16
C ASN A 232 -8.53 4.97 -22.75
N LEU A 233 -9.56 5.56 -22.15
CA LEU A 233 -9.96 5.30 -20.79
C LEU A 233 -10.47 3.86 -20.58
N ALA A 234 -11.16 3.28 -21.55
CA ALA A 234 -11.70 1.92 -21.44
C ALA A 234 -10.61 0.84 -21.44
N SER A 235 -9.45 1.10 -22.05
CA SER A 235 -8.31 0.17 -22.06
C SER A 235 -7.30 0.42 -20.95
N SER A 236 -7.51 1.41 -20.10
CA SER A 236 -6.52 1.86 -19.10
C SER A 236 -6.09 0.76 -18.14
N GLN A 237 -7.02 -0.05 -17.68
CA GLN A 237 -6.74 -1.15 -16.74
C GLN A 237 -5.92 -2.26 -17.41
N ARG A 238 -6.27 -2.62 -18.66
CA ARG A 238 -5.51 -3.60 -19.45
C ARG A 238 -4.09 -3.11 -19.76
N ALA A 239 -3.95 -1.82 -20.10
CA ALA A 239 -2.65 -1.21 -20.35
C ALA A 239 -1.77 -1.22 -19.09
N ALA A 240 -2.35 -0.93 -17.91
CA ALA A 240 -1.65 -1.02 -16.64
C ALA A 240 -1.16 -2.44 -16.34
N LEU A 241 -2.01 -3.45 -16.57
CA LEU A 241 -1.65 -4.86 -16.39
C LEU A 241 -0.56 -5.30 -17.35
N ALA A 242 -0.66 -4.94 -18.64
CA ALA A 242 0.34 -5.28 -19.63
C ALA A 242 1.71 -4.66 -19.33
N ALA A 243 1.73 -3.34 -19.06
CA ALA A 243 2.97 -2.62 -18.76
C ALA A 243 3.66 -3.16 -17.50
N TRP A 244 2.89 -3.64 -16.52
CA TRP A 244 3.47 -4.27 -15.32
C TRP A 244 4.16 -5.59 -15.62
N LEU A 245 3.53 -6.46 -16.43
CA LEU A 245 4.14 -7.74 -16.84
C LEU A 245 5.32 -7.58 -17.79
N GLU A 246 5.43 -6.46 -18.49
CA GLU A 246 6.61 -6.15 -19.29
C GLU A 246 7.78 -5.66 -18.43
N GLU A 247 7.50 -5.04 -17.29
CA GLU A 247 8.54 -4.61 -16.33
C GLU A 247 9.07 -5.78 -15.50
N ASP A 248 8.18 -6.57 -14.92
CA ASP A 248 8.55 -7.79 -14.20
C ASP A 248 7.61 -8.95 -14.59
N PRO A 249 8.02 -9.80 -15.54
CA PRO A 249 7.16 -10.87 -16.04
C PRO A 249 6.97 -12.03 -15.07
N ASP A 250 7.86 -12.22 -14.07
CA ASP A 250 7.98 -13.48 -13.37
C ASP A 250 7.82 -13.43 -11.86
N ARG A 251 7.97 -12.27 -11.20
CA ARG A 251 8.16 -12.21 -9.75
C ARG A 251 7.14 -11.36 -9.01
N LEU A 252 6.73 -10.23 -9.59
CA LEU A 252 5.85 -9.25 -8.95
C LEU A 252 4.39 -9.36 -9.45
N GLY A 253 3.95 -10.57 -9.76
CA GLY A 253 2.70 -10.87 -10.43
C GLY A 253 1.46 -10.95 -9.54
N ILE A 254 1.30 -10.08 -8.55
CA ILE A 254 0.06 -9.95 -7.78
C ILE A 254 -0.67 -8.69 -8.22
N ALA A 255 -1.82 -8.84 -8.89
CA ALA A 255 -2.60 -7.73 -9.41
C ALA A 255 -3.62 -7.20 -8.38
N LEU A 256 -3.68 -5.87 -8.25
CA LEU A 256 -4.70 -5.17 -7.46
C LEU A 256 -5.99 -5.05 -8.28
N THR A 257 -7.14 -5.33 -7.66
CA THR A 257 -8.38 -5.57 -8.42
C THR A 257 -9.43 -4.45 -8.31
N ASP A 258 -9.29 -3.48 -7.40
CA ASP A 258 -10.36 -2.58 -7.01
C ASP A 258 -10.12 -1.10 -7.37
N CYS A 259 -9.24 -0.81 -8.33
CA CYS A 259 -9.11 0.57 -8.80
C CYS A 259 -10.40 1.06 -9.47
N ILE A 260 -11.04 0.21 -10.25
CA ILE A 260 -12.38 0.43 -10.81
C ILE A 260 -13.41 -0.32 -9.95
N THR A 261 -13.63 -1.59 -10.21
CA THR A 261 -14.36 -2.57 -9.38
C THR A 261 -13.85 -3.97 -9.71
N MET A 262 -14.08 -4.94 -8.82
CA MET A 262 -13.72 -6.34 -9.06
C MET A 262 -14.37 -6.88 -10.36
N ASP A 263 -15.62 -6.58 -10.60
CA ASP A 263 -16.33 -7.07 -11.80
C ASP A 263 -15.76 -6.47 -13.09
N ALA A 264 -15.38 -5.18 -13.08
CA ALA A 264 -14.70 -4.55 -14.22
C ALA A 264 -13.30 -5.11 -14.41
N PHE A 265 -12.60 -5.40 -13.32
CA PHE A 265 -11.28 -6.02 -13.35
C PHE A 265 -11.33 -7.41 -14.00
N LEU A 266 -12.23 -8.28 -13.57
CA LEU A 266 -12.35 -9.64 -14.09
C LEU A 266 -12.71 -9.69 -15.59
N ARG A 267 -13.43 -8.68 -16.10
CA ARG A 267 -13.68 -8.57 -17.55
C ARG A 267 -12.40 -8.32 -18.36
N ASP A 268 -11.49 -7.51 -17.80
CA ASP A 268 -10.22 -7.18 -18.43
C ASP A 268 -9.13 -8.24 -18.17
N PHE A 269 -9.26 -9.01 -17.10
CA PHE A 269 -8.31 -10.04 -16.68
C PHE A 269 -8.57 -11.36 -17.39
N GLY A 270 -8.39 -11.35 -18.73
CA GLY A 270 -8.60 -12.52 -19.59
C GLY A 270 -7.54 -13.61 -19.42
N PRO A 271 -7.60 -14.68 -20.25
CA PRO A 271 -6.74 -15.86 -20.11
C PRO A 271 -5.23 -15.54 -20.09
N GLU A 272 -4.81 -14.57 -20.90
CA GLU A 272 -3.39 -14.15 -20.98
C GLU A 272 -2.89 -13.64 -19.63
N PHE A 273 -3.59 -12.64 -19.05
CA PHE A 273 -3.22 -12.09 -17.74
C PHE A 273 -3.39 -13.11 -16.63
N ALA A 274 -4.52 -13.82 -16.63
CA ALA A 274 -4.81 -14.81 -15.61
C ALA A 274 -3.79 -15.96 -15.57
N THR A 275 -3.18 -16.30 -16.70
CA THR A 275 -2.07 -17.27 -16.77
C THR A 275 -0.78 -16.70 -16.22
N ARG A 276 -0.39 -15.49 -16.65
CA ARG A 276 0.91 -14.88 -16.33
C ARG A 276 0.97 -14.32 -14.91
N TYR A 277 -0.11 -13.69 -14.42
CA TYR A 277 -0.15 -13.22 -13.04
C TYR A 277 -0.18 -14.37 -12.04
N GLN A 278 0.59 -14.26 -10.97
CA GLN A 278 0.68 -15.26 -9.89
C GLN A 278 -0.55 -15.25 -8.99
N GLY A 279 -1.23 -14.09 -8.88
CA GLY A 279 -2.40 -13.96 -8.04
C GLY A 279 -3.06 -12.59 -8.08
N LEU A 280 -4.02 -12.41 -7.17
CA LEU A 280 -4.84 -11.21 -7.04
C LEU A 280 -4.79 -10.68 -5.61
N ARG A 281 -4.95 -9.34 -5.45
CA ARG A 281 -5.03 -8.68 -4.15
C ARG A 281 -6.38 -8.00 -3.93
N HIS A 282 -7.01 -8.36 -2.80
CA HIS A 282 -8.18 -7.72 -2.23
C HIS A 282 -7.80 -6.47 -1.43
N ASP A 283 -8.42 -5.32 -1.70
CA ASP A 283 -8.20 -4.05 -0.98
C ASP A 283 -9.51 -3.28 -0.71
N SER A 284 -10.66 -3.83 -1.06
CA SER A 284 -11.98 -3.30 -0.69
C SER A 284 -13.11 -4.29 -1.00
N GLY A 285 -14.29 -4.06 -0.42
CA GLY A 285 -15.47 -4.92 -0.56
C GLY A 285 -15.51 -6.05 0.45
N ASP A 286 -16.47 -6.95 0.29
CA ASP A 286 -16.56 -8.17 1.11
C ASP A 286 -15.48 -9.17 0.68
N PRO A 287 -14.58 -9.59 1.59
CA PRO A 287 -13.46 -10.47 1.22
C PRO A 287 -13.90 -11.87 0.80
N VAL A 288 -15.02 -12.38 1.33
CA VAL A 288 -15.52 -13.72 0.97
C VAL A 288 -16.12 -13.67 -0.43
N GLU A 289 -16.99 -12.68 -0.72
CA GLU A 289 -17.55 -12.48 -2.06
C GLU A 289 -16.46 -12.28 -3.11
N TRP A 290 -15.45 -11.48 -2.78
CA TRP A 290 -14.31 -11.22 -3.66
C TRP A 290 -13.52 -12.51 -3.96
N GLY A 291 -13.20 -13.30 -2.94
CA GLY A 291 -12.45 -14.56 -3.09
C GLY A 291 -13.22 -15.59 -3.92
N GLU A 292 -14.54 -15.70 -3.70
CA GLU A 292 -15.41 -16.59 -4.50
C GLU A 292 -15.44 -16.17 -5.98
N LYS A 293 -15.54 -14.86 -6.26
CA LYS A 293 -15.48 -14.33 -7.64
C LYS A 293 -14.13 -14.65 -8.30
N ALA A 294 -13.01 -14.49 -7.57
CA ALA A 294 -11.68 -14.80 -8.09
C ALA A 294 -11.52 -16.28 -8.44
N ILE A 295 -11.91 -17.19 -7.53
CA ILE A 295 -11.87 -18.64 -7.74
C ILE A 295 -12.75 -19.05 -8.91
N ALA A 296 -13.99 -18.54 -8.99
CA ALA A 296 -14.91 -18.82 -10.07
C ALA A 296 -14.35 -18.35 -11.42
N HIS A 297 -13.70 -17.18 -11.46
CA HIS A 297 -13.07 -16.66 -12.65
C HIS A 297 -11.92 -17.54 -13.15
N TYR A 298 -10.99 -17.95 -12.28
CA TYR A 298 -9.91 -18.89 -12.65
C TYR A 298 -10.47 -20.19 -13.20
N LYS A 299 -11.46 -20.80 -12.53
CA LYS A 299 -12.12 -22.03 -13.01
C LYS A 299 -12.77 -21.85 -14.38
N LYS A 300 -13.47 -20.72 -14.60
CA LYS A 300 -14.09 -20.37 -15.90
C LYS A 300 -13.04 -20.29 -17.03
N LEU A 301 -11.81 -19.85 -16.71
CA LEU A 301 -10.71 -19.77 -17.66
C LEU A 301 -9.93 -21.09 -17.81
N GLY A 302 -10.32 -22.16 -17.11
CA GLY A 302 -9.62 -23.44 -17.12
C GLY A 302 -8.29 -23.43 -16.34
N ILE A 303 -8.11 -22.48 -15.43
CA ILE A 303 -6.93 -22.34 -14.59
C ILE A 303 -7.22 -22.95 -13.22
N ASP A 304 -6.34 -23.82 -12.72
CA ASP A 304 -6.44 -24.37 -11.37
C ASP A 304 -6.19 -23.26 -10.33
N PRO A 305 -7.18 -22.93 -9.46
CA PRO A 305 -6.97 -21.91 -8.42
C PRO A 305 -5.85 -22.25 -7.44
N LEU A 306 -5.53 -23.53 -7.21
CA LEU A 306 -4.41 -23.96 -6.37
C LEU A 306 -3.05 -23.57 -6.94
N SER A 307 -2.96 -23.20 -8.23
CA SER A 307 -1.76 -22.62 -8.84
C SER A 307 -1.64 -21.10 -8.61
N LYS A 308 -2.62 -20.48 -7.96
CA LYS A 308 -2.72 -19.02 -7.77
C LYS A 308 -2.72 -18.64 -6.30
N VAL A 309 -2.45 -17.37 -6.02
CA VAL A 309 -2.47 -16.80 -4.66
C VAL A 309 -3.52 -15.70 -4.56
N LEU A 310 -4.34 -15.75 -3.53
CA LEU A 310 -5.20 -14.63 -3.14
C LEU A 310 -4.57 -13.92 -1.93
N VAL A 311 -4.27 -12.63 -2.10
CA VAL A 311 -3.73 -11.77 -1.06
C VAL A 311 -4.85 -10.90 -0.49
N PHE A 312 -5.16 -11.06 0.78
CA PHE A 312 -6.12 -10.21 1.49
C PHE A 312 -5.39 -9.12 2.26
N SER A 313 -5.78 -7.86 2.10
CA SER A 313 -5.07 -6.73 2.73
C SER A 313 -5.96 -5.58 3.22
N ASP A 314 -7.29 -5.63 3.10
CA ASP A 314 -8.18 -4.58 3.59
C ASP A 314 -8.73 -4.89 4.98
N ASN A 315 -8.43 -4.02 5.94
CA ASN A 315 -9.00 -4.00 7.30
C ASN A 315 -8.94 -5.35 8.04
N LEU A 316 -7.81 -6.07 7.87
CA LEU A 316 -7.57 -7.34 8.53
C LEU A 316 -7.03 -7.17 9.94
N ASP A 317 -7.38 -8.16 10.77
CA ASP A 317 -6.71 -8.56 12.01
C ASP A 317 -6.43 -10.07 11.96
N LEU A 318 -5.77 -10.62 13.00
CA LEU A 318 -5.41 -12.03 13.04
C LEU A 318 -6.64 -12.96 13.00
N THR A 319 -7.72 -12.59 13.67
CA THR A 319 -8.96 -13.37 13.72
C THR A 319 -9.59 -13.48 12.34
N LYS A 320 -9.76 -12.35 11.65
CA LYS A 320 -10.30 -12.34 10.28
C LYS A 320 -9.42 -13.10 9.29
N ALA A 321 -8.10 -13.03 9.45
CA ALA A 321 -7.18 -13.80 8.63
C ALA A 321 -7.37 -15.30 8.82
N VAL A 322 -7.58 -15.79 10.06
CA VAL A 322 -7.89 -17.19 10.35
C VAL A 322 -9.23 -17.59 9.75
N ASP A 323 -10.26 -16.76 9.85
CA ASP A 323 -11.59 -17.05 9.29
C ASP A 323 -11.54 -17.20 7.76
N LEU A 324 -10.82 -16.30 7.08
CA LEU A 324 -10.60 -16.39 5.64
C LEU A 324 -9.75 -17.61 5.26
N TYR A 325 -8.75 -17.95 6.07
CA TYR A 325 -7.93 -19.12 5.86
C TYR A 325 -8.76 -20.40 5.96
N ARG A 326 -9.58 -20.56 6.99
CA ARG A 326 -10.52 -21.68 7.13
C ARG A 326 -11.45 -21.80 5.92
N HIS A 327 -11.92 -20.67 5.40
CA HIS A 327 -12.87 -20.66 4.30
C HIS A 327 -12.24 -21.06 2.96
N PHE A 328 -10.99 -20.66 2.69
CA PHE A 328 -10.42 -20.77 1.35
C PHE A 328 -9.25 -21.74 1.21
N SER A 329 -8.56 -22.16 2.28
CA SER A 329 -7.26 -22.85 2.23
C SER A 329 -7.25 -24.15 1.43
N SER A 330 -8.36 -24.86 1.35
CA SER A 330 -8.47 -26.09 0.54
C SER A 330 -8.67 -25.84 -0.96
N ARG A 331 -8.84 -24.58 -1.40
CA ARG A 331 -9.26 -24.21 -2.75
C ARG A 331 -8.33 -23.29 -3.50
N VAL A 332 -7.48 -22.56 -2.78
CA VAL A 332 -6.54 -21.56 -3.35
C VAL A 332 -5.44 -21.27 -2.34
N ASN A 333 -4.23 -20.91 -2.80
CA ASN A 333 -3.18 -20.44 -1.88
C ASN A 333 -3.52 -19.06 -1.34
N LEU A 334 -3.17 -18.79 -0.09
CA LEU A 334 -3.54 -17.57 0.63
C LEU A 334 -2.35 -16.84 1.20
N SER A 335 -2.46 -15.52 1.24
CA SER A 335 -1.53 -14.65 1.94
C SER A 335 -2.28 -13.45 2.54
N PHE A 336 -1.88 -13.00 3.73
CA PHE A 336 -2.58 -11.98 4.50
C PHE A 336 -1.62 -10.82 4.82
N GLY A 337 -1.97 -9.61 4.38
CA GLY A 337 -1.25 -8.40 4.70
C GLY A 337 -1.99 -7.63 5.80
N ILE A 338 -1.42 -7.55 7.01
CA ILE A 338 -2.02 -6.80 8.11
C ILE A 338 -1.18 -5.54 8.37
N GLY A 339 -1.84 -4.38 8.39
CA GLY A 339 -1.19 -3.09 8.61
C GLY A 339 -1.42 -2.56 10.01
N THR A 340 -2.32 -1.58 10.13
CA THR A 340 -2.61 -0.85 11.37
C THR A 340 -2.92 -1.75 12.57
N ARG A 341 -3.60 -2.89 12.34
CA ARG A 341 -3.94 -3.86 13.39
C ARG A 341 -2.75 -4.69 13.90
N LEU A 342 -1.56 -4.49 13.33
CA LEU A 342 -0.29 -4.95 13.91
C LEU A 342 0.47 -3.78 14.56
N THR A 343 0.73 -2.72 13.80
CA THR A 343 1.74 -1.72 14.14
C THR A 343 1.19 -0.50 14.87
N CYS A 344 -0.13 -0.40 15.06
CA CYS A 344 -0.80 0.69 15.80
C CYS A 344 -2.10 0.23 16.49
N ASP A 345 -2.16 -1.02 16.94
CA ASP A 345 -3.32 -1.57 17.66
C ASP A 345 -2.97 -1.77 19.14
N ILE A 346 -2.78 -0.67 19.82
CA ILE A 346 -2.36 -0.59 21.22
C ILE A 346 -3.55 -0.08 22.04
N PRO A 347 -3.84 -0.63 23.23
CA PRO A 347 -4.91 -0.15 24.08
C PRO A 347 -4.82 1.36 24.30
N GLN A 348 -5.96 2.04 24.22
CA GLN A 348 -6.10 3.50 24.38
C GLN A 348 -5.54 4.34 23.23
N VAL A 349 -4.87 3.75 22.25
CA VAL A 349 -4.42 4.44 21.04
C VAL A 349 -5.48 4.35 19.96
N LYS A 350 -5.94 5.50 19.44
CA LYS A 350 -6.82 5.57 18.27
C LYS A 350 -5.97 5.70 17.00
N PRO A 351 -5.86 4.67 16.16
CA PRO A 351 -5.12 4.76 14.91
C PRO A 351 -5.69 5.83 13.97
N LEU A 352 -4.82 6.52 13.25
CA LEU A 352 -5.24 7.48 12.24
C LEU A 352 -5.80 6.78 11.00
N ASN A 353 -6.88 7.34 10.45
CA ASN A 353 -7.40 6.91 9.15
C ASN A 353 -6.99 7.91 8.06
N ILE A 354 -5.70 7.86 7.68
CA ILE A 354 -5.07 8.77 6.75
C ILE A 354 -4.62 8.05 5.48
N VAL A 355 -4.67 8.75 4.34
CA VAL A 355 -4.20 8.27 3.04
C VAL A 355 -3.67 9.43 2.21
N ILE A 356 -2.78 9.14 1.27
CA ILE A 356 -2.44 10.03 0.16
C ILE A 356 -2.87 9.31 -1.13
N LYS A 357 -3.52 10.03 -2.05
CA LYS A 357 -4.02 9.44 -3.29
C LYS A 357 -3.74 10.35 -4.47
N LEU A 358 -3.40 9.73 -5.59
CA LEU A 358 -3.27 10.41 -6.87
C LEU A 358 -4.61 11.05 -7.24
N VAL A 359 -4.58 12.32 -7.65
CA VAL A 359 -5.77 13.07 -8.07
C VAL A 359 -5.64 13.60 -9.48
N GLU A 360 -4.41 13.77 -9.99
CA GLU A 360 -4.14 14.23 -11.34
C GLU A 360 -2.96 13.46 -11.96
N CYS A 361 -3.02 13.24 -13.26
CA CYS A 361 -1.93 12.77 -14.09
C CYS A 361 -1.91 13.60 -15.38
N ASN A 362 -0.76 14.21 -15.71
CA ASN A 362 -0.59 15.15 -16.84
C ASN A 362 -1.65 16.26 -16.87
N GLY A 363 -1.93 16.85 -15.69
CA GLY A 363 -2.91 17.94 -15.53
C GLY A 363 -4.37 17.53 -15.71
N LYS A 364 -4.67 16.24 -15.79
CA LYS A 364 -6.03 15.71 -15.95
C LYS A 364 -6.41 14.86 -14.73
N PRO A 365 -7.71 14.83 -14.35
CA PRO A 365 -8.17 14.08 -13.19
C PRO A 365 -7.99 12.58 -13.37
N VAL A 366 -7.73 11.88 -12.26
CA VAL A 366 -7.75 10.42 -12.14
C VAL A 366 -8.62 10.01 -10.96
N ALA A 367 -9.12 8.77 -10.96
CA ALA A 367 -10.03 8.32 -9.91
C ALA A 367 -9.77 6.87 -9.47
N LYS A 368 -9.98 6.61 -8.17
CA LYS A 368 -10.27 5.28 -7.65
C LYS A 368 -11.78 5.19 -7.40
N LEU A 369 -12.47 4.20 -7.99
CA LEU A 369 -13.91 3.99 -7.76
C LEU A 369 -14.17 3.10 -6.54
N SER A 370 -13.45 1.99 -6.40
CA SER A 370 -13.56 1.03 -5.29
C SER A 370 -14.85 0.19 -5.28
N ASP A 371 -14.79 -1.01 -4.71
CA ASP A 371 -15.96 -1.85 -4.44
C ASP A 371 -16.70 -1.45 -3.15
N SER A 372 -16.09 -0.61 -2.31
CA SER A 372 -16.74 -0.12 -1.09
C SER A 372 -17.44 1.23 -1.32
N PRO A 373 -18.71 1.38 -0.91
CA PRO A 373 -19.41 2.66 -0.97
C PRO A 373 -18.65 3.77 -0.22
N GLY A 374 -18.60 4.98 -0.80
CA GLY A 374 -17.98 6.15 -0.17
C GLY A 374 -16.44 6.18 -0.24
N LYS A 375 -15.78 5.16 -0.76
CA LYS A 375 -14.31 5.15 -0.95
C LYS A 375 -13.84 5.77 -2.29
N THR A 376 -14.75 6.26 -3.13
CA THR A 376 -14.39 6.98 -4.38
C THR A 376 -13.61 8.25 -4.05
N ILE A 377 -12.45 8.42 -4.70
CA ILE A 377 -11.60 9.60 -4.55
C ILE A 377 -11.43 10.23 -5.93
N CYS A 378 -12.09 11.35 -6.15
CA CYS A 378 -11.93 12.24 -7.29
C CYS A 378 -12.78 13.49 -7.07
N HIS A 379 -12.23 14.68 -7.33
CA HIS A 379 -12.97 15.95 -7.26
C HIS A 379 -13.83 16.19 -8.51
N ASP A 380 -13.40 15.67 -9.67
CA ASP A 380 -14.10 15.86 -10.93
C ASP A 380 -15.22 14.83 -11.11
N LYS A 381 -16.44 15.25 -10.83
CA LYS A 381 -17.64 14.42 -11.00
C LYS A 381 -17.91 14.09 -12.48
N ALA A 382 -17.47 14.93 -13.43
CA ALA A 382 -17.62 14.64 -14.85
C ALA A 382 -16.69 13.51 -15.28
N PHE A 383 -15.44 13.54 -14.80
CA PHE A 383 -14.48 12.46 -15.03
C PHE A 383 -14.96 11.15 -14.43
N VAL A 384 -15.47 11.15 -13.18
CA VAL A 384 -16.04 9.94 -12.56
C VAL A 384 -17.17 9.35 -13.42
N ARG A 385 -18.07 10.19 -13.97
CA ARG A 385 -19.11 9.70 -14.89
C ARG A 385 -18.53 9.10 -16.17
N ALA A 386 -17.54 9.76 -16.77
CA ALA A 386 -16.86 9.27 -17.98
C ALA A 386 -16.16 7.93 -17.72
N LEU A 387 -15.45 7.81 -16.59
CA LEU A 387 -14.77 6.57 -16.17
C LEU A 387 -15.79 5.43 -15.97
N ARG A 388 -16.89 5.69 -15.26
CA ARG A 388 -17.96 4.69 -15.08
C ARG A 388 -18.56 4.24 -16.41
N LYS A 389 -18.81 5.18 -17.33
CA LYS A 389 -19.31 4.87 -18.67
C LYS A 389 -18.31 4.02 -19.46
N ALA A 390 -17.01 4.35 -19.40
CA ALA A 390 -15.95 3.60 -20.10
C ALA A 390 -15.85 2.14 -19.64
N PHE A 391 -16.25 1.86 -18.40
CA PHE A 391 -16.26 0.51 -17.81
C PHE A 391 -17.68 -0.08 -17.67
N ASP A 392 -18.68 0.44 -18.38
CA ASP A 392 -20.08 -0.04 -18.36
C ASP A 392 -20.69 -0.18 -16.95
N LEU A 393 -20.27 0.70 -16.03
CA LEU A 393 -20.78 0.70 -14.67
C LEU A 393 -22.05 1.53 -14.55
N PRO A 394 -23.00 1.13 -13.70
CA PRO A 394 -24.22 1.91 -13.46
C PRO A 394 -23.88 3.33 -12.97
N PRO A 395 -24.71 4.33 -13.28
CA PRO A 395 -24.51 5.69 -12.78
C PRO A 395 -24.51 5.72 -11.23
N VAL A 396 -23.78 6.69 -10.67
CA VAL A 396 -23.79 6.89 -9.21
C VAL A 396 -25.22 7.17 -8.78
N LYS A 397 -25.79 6.33 -7.89
CA LYS A 397 -27.07 6.63 -7.26
C LYS A 397 -26.93 7.97 -6.55
N LYS A 398 -27.81 8.92 -6.82
CA LYS A 398 -27.89 10.14 -5.99
C LYS A 398 -28.16 9.69 -4.56
N ALA A 399 -27.34 10.13 -3.62
CA ALA A 399 -27.70 9.99 -2.21
C ALA A 399 -29.06 10.68 -2.03
N SER A 400 -30.06 9.91 -1.67
CA SER A 400 -31.39 10.39 -1.30
C SER A 400 -31.34 11.19 -0.01
#